data_dbddb9edcc9f135f3b45025595be24e6
#
_entry.id   dbddb9edcc9f135f3b45025595be24e6
#
_cell.length_a   1.000
_cell.length_b   1.000
_cell.length_c   1.000
_cell.angle_alpha   90.00
_cell.angle_beta   90.00
_cell.angle_gamma   90.00
#
_symmetry.space_group_name_H-M   'P 1'
#
loop_
_entity.id
_entity.type
_entity.pdbx_description
1 polymer ?
#
loop_
_entity_poly.entity_id
_entity_poly.type
_entity_poly.pdbx_seq_one_letter_code
_entity_poly.pdbx_strand_id
1 'polypeptide(L)'
;MKKLILLCAALFTVAALSAQQRVYCQITKTNDGKGLFSNTISVSIDYGQAVTAFSDDRLVDEKGQNIVFNSMVDAMNYMATLGWEFEQAYTTVSSGDDGKVSSKVYWILSKEVEADEDATEGVMSAKEYLDEQAAIRANRKR
;
A
#
# COMPACT_ATOMS: atom_id res chain seq x y z
N MET A 1 16.17 -49.41 -8.79
CA MET A 1 15.76 -48.39 -9.76
C MET A 1 14.45 -47.70 -9.37
N LYS A 2 13.33 -48.41 -9.11
CA LYS A 2 12.06 -47.77 -8.71
C LYS A 2 12.11 -46.89 -7.45
N LYS A 3 12.88 -47.28 -6.42
CA LYS A 3 13.05 -46.49 -5.18
C LYS A 3 13.88 -45.23 -5.38
N LEU A 4 14.83 -45.21 -6.33
CA LEU A 4 15.62 -44.02 -6.67
C LEU A 4 14.79 -42.99 -7.43
N ILE A 5 13.92 -43.45 -8.33
CA ILE A 5 13.00 -42.59 -9.09
C ILE A 5 11.98 -41.89 -8.15
N LEU A 6 11.48 -42.62 -7.14
CA LEU A 6 10.56 -42.07 -6.14
C LEU A 6 11.26 -41.03 -5.25
N LEU A 7 12.53 -41.23 -4.91
CA LEU A 7 13.33 -40.28 -4.12
C LEU A 7 13.61 -39.00 -4.93
N CYS A 8 13.93 -39.10 -6.21
CA CYS A 8 14.11 -37.95 -7.09
C CYS A 8 12.81 -37.18 -7.31
N ALA A 9 11.67 -37.87 -7.46
CA ALA A 9 10.37 -37.22 -7.60
C ALA A 9 9.98 -36.43 -6.33
N ALA A 10 10.28 -36.98 -5.13
CA ALA A 10 10.04 -36.27 -3.86
C ALA A 10 10.95 -35.05 -3.67
N LEU A 11 12.18 -35.08 -4.18
CA LEU A 11 13.09 -33.93 -4.18
C LEU A 11 12.68 -32.83 -5.13
N PHE A 12 12.08 -33.16 -6.28
CA PHE A 12 11.57 -32.15 -7.22
C PHE A 12 10.30 -31.44 -6.74
N THR A 13 9.46 -32.08 -5.89
CA THR A 13 8.28 -31.45 -5.33
C THR A 13 8.60 -30.45 -4.22
N VAL A 14 9.76 -30.54 -3.59
CA VAL A 14 10.21 -29.58 -2.55
C VAL A 14 10.80 -28.31 -3.19
N ALA A 15 11.31 -28.37 -4.42
CA ALA A 15 11.88 -27.21 -5.12
C ALA A 15 10.82 -26.22 -5.67
N ALA A 16 9.54 -26.60 -5.64
CA ALA A 16 8.43 -25.77 -6.09
C ALA A 16 7.70 -25.03 -4.95
N LEU A 17 8.25 -25.01 -3.73
CA LEU A 17 7.84 -24.03 -2.74
C LEU A 17 8.51 -22.70 -3.13
N SER A 18 7.84 -21.93 -4.01
CA SER A 18 8.17 -20.53 -4.15
C SER A 18 8.05 -19.93 -2.75
N ALA A 19 9.11 -19.24 -2.33
CA ALA A 19 9.13 -18.60 -1.02
C ALA A 19 8.10 -17.47 -1.06
N GLN A 20 6.89 -17.72 -0.58
CA GLN A 20 5.91 -16.67 -0.36
C GLN A 20 6.48 -15.74 0.70
N GLN A 21 6.50 -14.46 0.38
CA GLN A 21 6.91 -13.40 1.28
C GLN A 21 5.68 -12.62 1.73
N ARG A 22 5.55 -12.42 3.05
CA ARG A 22 4.53 -11.53 3.58
C ARG A 22 5.08 -10.11 3.63
N VAL A 23 4.40 -9.20 2.98
CA VAL A 23 4.70 -7.77 2.96
C VAL A 23 3.62 -7.00 3.72
N TYR A 24 3.96 -5.82 4.20
CA TYR A 24 3.07 -5.00 5.00
C TYR A 24 2.96 -3.60 4.44
N CYS A 25 1.78 -3.01 4.58
CA CYS A 25 1.60 -1.57 4.40
C CYS A 25 0.76 -0.99 5.53
N GLN A 26 0.79 0.31 5.65
CA GLN A 26 0.01 1.07 6.60
C GLN A 26 -0.84 2.08 5.84
N ILE A 27 -2.13 2.14 6.16
CA ILE A 27 -3.00 3.20 5.66
C ILE A 27 -3.54 4.06 6.80
N THR A 28 -3.76 5.33 6.51
CA THR A 28 -4.35 6.26 7.46
C THR A 28 -5.27 7.25 6.75
N LYS A 29 -6.35 7.63 7.45
CA LYS A 29 -7.28 8.65 6.94
C LYS A 29 -6.57 9.98 6.76
N THR A 30 -6.79 10.61 5.62
CA THR A 30 -6.43 12.00 5.35
C THR A 30 -7.61 12.76 4.75
N ASN A 31 -7.53 14.08 4.68
CA ASN A 31 -8.55 14.91 4.06
C ASN A 31 -8.52 14.73 2.53
N ASP A 32 -9.71 14.63 1.92
CA ASP A 32 -9.86 14.55 0.46
C ASP A 32 -9.66 15.90 -0.27
N GLY A 33 -9.47 16.96 0.49
CA GLY A 33 -9.29 18.32 -0.04
C GLY A 33 -10.58 19.01 -0.52
N LYS A 34 -11.75 18.36 -0.40
CA LYS A 34 -13.03 18.87 -0.89
C LYS A 34 -13.77 19.82 0.07
N GLY A 35 -13.11 20.22 1.17
CA GLY A 35 -13.64 21.20 2.12
C GLY A 35 -14.52 20.60 3.23
N LEU A 36 -15.08 21.49 4.07
CA LEU A 36 -15.75 21.14 5.33
C LEU A 36 -17.07 20.36 5.17
N PHE A 37 -17.63 20.30 3.98
CA PHE A 37 -18.93 19.65 3.70
C PHE A 37 -18.80 18.30 3.01
N SER A 38 -17.57 17.83 2.76
CA SER A 38 -17.36 16.52 2.18
C SER A 38 -17.42 15.44 3.27
N ASN A 39 -18.28 14.46 3.08
CA ASN A 39 -18.35 13.27 3.92
C ASN A 39 -17.36 12.18 3.46
N THR A 40 -16.60 12.46 2.39
CA THR A 40 -15.63 11.51 1.83
C THR A 40 -14.25 11.71 2.43
N ILE A 41 -13.42 10.68 2.32
CA ILE A 41 -12.04 10.67 2.81
C ILE A 41 -11.11 10.22 1.69
N SER A 42 -9.86 10.64 1.76
CA SER A 42 -8.74 9.95 1.09
C SER A 42 -7.93 9.18 2.12
N VAL A 43 -7.06 8.30 1.69
CA VAL A 43 -6.11 7.61 2.56
C VAL A 43 -4.69 7.87 2.07
N SER A 44 -3.78 8.08 3.02
CA SER A 44 -2.34 8.00 2.77
C SER A 44 -1.89 6.58 2.99
N ILE A 45 -0.94 6.13 2.17
CA ILE A 45 -0.35 4.80 2.27
C ILE A 45 1.15 4.90 2.52
N ASP A 46 1.65 3.97 3.34
CA ASP A 46 3.06 3.76 3.62
C ASP A 46 3.35 2.26 3.52
N TYR A 47 4.17 1.86 2.57
CA TYR A 47 4.69 0.49 2.39
C TYR A 47 6.22 0.46 2.43
N GLY A 48 6.83 1.49 3.07
CA GLY A 48 8.28 1.61 3.21
C GLY A 48 8.95 2.42 2.11
N GLN A 49 8.18 3.11 1.26
CA GLN A 49 8.71 4.03 0.25
C GLN A 49 9.45 5.22 0.89
N ALA A 50 10.39 5.80 0.16
CA ALA A 50 11.10 6.99 0.61
C ALA A 50 10.14 8.20 0.73
N VAL A 51 9.94 8.67 1.96
CA VAL A 51 9.08 9.83 2.26
C VAL A 51 9.93 11.08 2.42
N THR A 52 9.51 12.17 1.80
CA THR A 52 10.09 13.51 2.02
C THR A 52 9.10 14.39 2.80
N ALA A 53 9.57 15.46 3.43
CA ALA A 53 8.76 16.31 4.32
C ALA A 53 7.48 16.90 3.66
N PHE A 54 7.38 16.89 2.33
CA PHE A 54 6.26 17.43 1.56
C PHE A 54 5.70 16.41 0.55
N SER A 55 5.99 15.11 0.73
CA SER A 55 5.45 14.09 -0.16
C SER A 55 3.95 13.94 0.05
N ASP A 56 3.23 13.78 -1.05
CA ASP A 56 1.82 13.45 -1.03
C ASP A 56 1.68 11.92 -1.18
N ASP A 57 1.46 11.24 -0.07
CA ASP A 57 1.36 9.78 -0.01
C ASP A 57 -0.10 9.30 -0.13
N ARG A 58 -1.03 10.17 -0.59
CA ARG A 58 -2.41 9.77 -0.82
C ARG A 58 -2.49 8.79 -1.99
N LEU A 59 -3.37 7.80 -1.84
CA LEU A 59 -3.69 6.87 -2.92
C LEU A 59 -4.31 7.61 -4.10
N VAL A 60 -3.80 7.30 -5.30
CA VAL A 60 -4.30 7.84 -6.57
C VAL A 60 -4.65 6.71 -7.54
N ASP A 61 -5.51 7.03 -8.50
CA ASP A 61 -5.81 6.17 -9.63
C ASP A 61 -4.73 6.29 -10.74
N GLU A 62 -4.87 5.52 -11.80
CA GLU A 62 -3.97 5.51 -12.96
C GLU A 62 -3.83 6.90 -13.66
N LYS A 63 -4.73 7.83 -13.37
CA LYS A 63 -4.68 9.20 -13.90
C LYS A 63 -4.07 10.19 -12.92
N GLY A 64 -3.61 9.72 -11.76
CA GLY A 64 -3.08 10.56 -10.70
C GLY A 64 -4.15 11.32 -9.91
N GLN A 65 -5.42 10.92 -9.99
CA GLN A 65 -6.49 11.53 -9.21
C GLN A 65 -6.63 10.81 -7.87
N ASN A 66 -6.80 11.57 -6.79
CA ASN A 66 -7.01 10.99 -5.47
C ASN A 66 -8.21 10.04 -5.45
N ILE A 67 -7.99 8.82 -5.01
CA ILE A 67 -9.07 7.88 -4.74
C ILE A 67 -9.81 8.35 -3.48
N VAL A 68 -11.12 8.42 -3.59
CA VAL A 68 -11.99 8.96 -2.55
C VAL A 68 -12.93 7.87 -2.06
N PHE A 69 -12.99 7.73 -0.74
CA PHE A 69 -13.78 6.70 -0.06
C PHE A 69 -14.86 7.32 0.82
N ASN A 70 -15.95 6.58 1.04
CA ASN A 70 -16.99 7.02 1.96
C ASN A 70 -16.57 6.80 3.43
N SER A 71 -15.68 5.86 3.68
CA SER A 71 -15.20 5.53 5.02
C SER A 71 -13.89 4.75 4.97
N MET A 72 -13.26 4.52 6.13
CA MET A 72 -12.10 3.61 6.22
C MET A 72 -12.46 2.16 5.86
N VAL A 73 -13.69 1.71 6.10
CA VAL A 73 -14.15 0.37 5.69
C VAL A 73 -14.23 0.27 4.16
N ASP A 74 -14.67 1.34 3.49
CA ASP A 74 -14.69 1.41 2.03
C ASP A 74 -13.26 1.35 1.46
N ALA A 75 -12.32 2.09 2.07
CA ALA A 75 -10.90 1.98 1.72
C ALA A 75 -10.33 0.58 1.95
N MET A 76 -10.72 -0.08 3.05
CA MET A 76 -10.32 -1.46 3.33
C MET A 76 -10.86 -2.45 2.30
N ASN A 77 -12.11 -2.30 1.89
CA ASN A 77 -12.70 -3.13 0.84
C ASN A 77 -11.95 -2.95 -0.50
N TYR A 78 -11.57 -1.72 -0.82
CA TYR A 78 -10.73 -1.44 -1.99
C TYR A 78 -9.37 -2.15 -1.88
N MET A 79 -8.67 -2.01 -0.76
CA MET A 79 -7.37 -2.68 -0.54
C MET A 79 -7.51 -4.20 -0.61
N ALA A 80 -8.63 -4.76 -0.11
CA ALA A 80 -8.90 -6.20 -0.20
C ALA A 80 -9.03 -6.68 -1.66
N THR A 81 -9.55 -5.85 -2.59
CA THR A 81 -9.59 -6.21 -4.03
C THR A 81 -8.19 -6.31 -4.64
N LEU A 82 -7.20 -5.68 -4.01
CA LEU A 82 -5.78 -5.73 -4.40
C LEU A 82 -4.99 -6.83 -3.65
N GLY A 83 -5.69 -7.67 -2.88
CA GLY A 83 -5.10 -8.78 -2.14
C GLY A 83 -4.55 -8.43 -0.77
N TRP A 84 -4.78 -7.22 -0.27
CA TRP A 84 -4.37 -6.82 1.08
C TRP A 84 -5.38 -7.27 2.13
N GLU A 85 -4.87 -7.82 3.23
CA GLU A 85 -5.65 -8.29 4.37
C GLU A 85 -5.42 -7.39 5.58
N PHE A 86 -6.49 -7.14 6.35
CA PHE A 86 -6.39 -6.37 7.60
C PHE A 86 -5.71 -7.19 8.69
N GLU A 87 -4.69 -6.63 9.34
CA GLU A 87 -4.00 -7.24 10.46
C GLU A 87 -4.41 -6.61 11.80
N GLN A 88 -4.23 -5.30 11.91
CA GLN A 88 -4.53 -4.56 13.14
C GLN A 88 -4.71 -3.08 12.89
N ALA A 89 -5.28 -2.38 13.86
CA ALA A 89 -5.28 -0.92 13.89
C ALA A 89 -4.71 -0.43 15.23
N TYR A 90 -4.05 0.71 15.20
CA TYR A 90 -3.58 1.39 16.40
C TYR A 90 -3.81 2.90 16.29
N THR A 91 -3.81 3.57 17.43
CA THR A 91 -4.02 5.02 17.49
C THR A 91 -2.80 5.67 18.12
N THR A 92 -2.31 6.73 17.50
CA THR A 92 -1.36 7.66 18.13
C THR A 92 -2.09 8.88 18.62
N VAL A 93 -1.65 9.39 19.78
CA VAL A 93 -2.17 10.62 20.36
C VAL A 93 -1.00 11.58 20.50
N SER A 94 -1.15 12.79 19.99
CA SER A 94 -0.16 13.87 20.13
C SER A 94 -0.81 15.11 20.74
N SER A 95 -0.10 15.75 21.66
CA SER A 95 -0.49 17.03 22.23
C SER A 95 0.36 18.13 21.61
N GLY A 96 -0.29 19.13 21.01
CA GLY A 96 0.38 20.32 20.52
C GLY A 96 0.75 21.28 21.66
N ASP A 97 1.67 22.20 21.39
CA ASP A 97 2.07 23.26 22.34
C ASP A 97 0.92 24.20 22.73
N ASP A 98 -0.14 24.23 21.91
CA ASP A 98 -1.37 24.97 22.16
C ASP A 98 -2.40 24.23 23.04
N GLY A 99 -2.00 23.08 23.61
CA GLY A 99 -2.85 22.22 24.45
C GLY A 99 -3.91 21.41 23.66
N LYS A 100 -3.92 21.50 22.33
CA LYS A 100 -4.82 20.66 21.52
C LYS A 100 -4.30 19.24 21.42
N VAL A 101 -5.21 18.30 21.67
CA VAL A 101 -4.93 16.88 21.51
C VAL A 101 -5.45 16.43 20.15
N SER A 102 -4.58 15.81 19.36
CA SER A 102 -4.95 15.17 18.10
C SER A 102 -4.73 13.67 18.18
N SER A 103 -5.60 12.91 17.54
CA SER A 103 -5.45 11.47 17.43
C SER A 103 -5.45 11.05 15.96
N LYS A 104 -4.61 10.09 15.62
CA LYS A 104 -4.51 9.52 14.28
C LYS A 104 -4.56 8.00 14.37
N VAL A 105 -5.46 7.40 13.59
CA VAL A 105 -5.61 5.95 13.53
C VAL A 105 -4.87 5.43 12.30
N TYR A 106 -4.10 4.38 12.52
CA TYR A 106 -3.34 3.66 11.50
C TYR A 106 -3.85 2.24 11.39
N TRP A 107 -3.97 1.76 10.17
CA TRP A 107 -4.44 0.43 9.85
C TRP A 107 -3.33 -0.31 9.13
N ILE A 108 -2.88 -1.41 9.73
CA ILE A 108 -1.84 -2.26 9.16
C ILE A 108 -2.51 -3.35 8.34
N LEU A 109 -2.01 -3.53 7.13
CA LEU A 109 -2.43 -4.57 6.22
C LEU A 109 -1.24 -5.42 5.82
N SER A 110 -1.49 -6.67 5.48
CA SER A 110 -0.50 -7.56 4.90
C SER A 110 -0.98 -8.15 3.58
N LYS A 111 -0.04 -8.56 2.75
CA LYS A 111 -0.28 -9.30 1.51
C LYS A 111 0.78 -10.38 1.37
N GLU A 112 0.39 -11.58 0.95
CA GLU A 112 1.33 -12.61 0.54
C GLU A 112 1.64 -12.44 -0.93
N VAL A 113 2.92 -12.36 -1.26
CA VAL A 113 3.43 -12.19 -2.63
C VAL A 113 4.47 -13.24 -2.94
N GLU A 114 4.63 -13.60 -4.18
CA GLU A 114 5.74 -14.42 -4.63
C GLU A 114 7.03 -13.57 -4.65
N ALA A 115 8.20 -14.21 -4.56
CA ALA A 115 9.47 -13.50 -4.35
C ALA A 115 9.84 -12.50 -5.46
N ASP A 116 9.26 -12.65 -6.65
CA ASP A 116 9.47 -11.82 -7.84
C ASP A 116 8.24 -10.95 -8.19
N GLU A 117 7.17 -11.02 -7.39
CA GLU A 117 5.95 -10.25 -7.58
C GLU A 117 6.10 -8.85 -6.97
N ASP A 118 5.62 -7.82 -7.68
CA ASP A 118 5.52 -6.48 -7.13
C ASP A 118 4.39 -6.41 -6.09
N ALA A 119 4.78 -6.28 -4.82
CA ALA A 119 3.84 -6.17 -3.71
C ALA A 119 2.91 -4.96 -3.84
N THR A 120 3.34 -3.91 -4.54
CA THR A 120 2.61 -2.65 -4.68
C THR A 120 1.77 -2.59 -5.96
N GLU A 121 1.69 -3.69 -6.72
CA GLU A 121 0.86 -3.72 -7.93
C GLU A 121 -0.58 -3.28 -7.63
N GLY A 122 -1.07 -2.32 -8.41
CA GLY A 122 -2.38 -1.70 -8.23
C GLY A 122 -2.47 -0.65 -7.13
N VAL A 123 -1.36 -0.37 -6.42
CA VAL A 123 -1.26 0.67 -5.39
C VAL A 123 -0.27 1.72 -5.85
N MET A 124 -0.70 2.99 -5.89
CA MET A 124 0.16 4.11 -6.27
C MET A 124 -0.12 5.31 -5.37
N SER A 125 0.92 5.94 -4.88
CA SER A 125 0.81 7.23 -4.21
C SER A 125 0.88 8.40 -5.19
N ALA A 126 0.33 9.56 -4.82
CA ALA A 126 0.42 10.76 -5.64
C ALA A 126 1.86 11.17 -5.94
N LYS A 127 2.76 10.97 -4.98
CA LYS A 127 4.19 11.21 -5.17
C LYS A 127 4.77 10.31 -6.27
N GLU A 128 4.53 9.01 -6.22
CA GLU A 128 5.05 8.06 -7.21
C GLU A 128 4.53 8.35 -8.60
N TYR A 129 3.24 8.66 -8.72
CA TYR A 129 2.67 9.08 -9.99
C TYR A 129 3.41 10.30 -10.59
N LEU A 130 3.68 11.30 -9.76
CA LEU A 130 4.41 12.50 -10.21
C LEU A 130 5.86 12.20 -10.61
N ASP A 131 6.53 11.34 -9.86
CA ASP A 131 7.92 10.90 -10.15
C ASP A 131 7.98 10.12 -11.47
N GLU A 132 7.03 9.22 -11.71
CA GLU A 132 6.91 8.48 -12.97
C GLU A 132 6.66 9.41 -14.17
N GLN A 133 5.72 10.36 -14.02
CA GLN A 133 5.45 11.35 -15.06
C GLN A 133 6.67 12.23 -15.36
N ALA A 134 7.44 12.58 -14.34
CA ALA A 134 8.68 13.34 -14.51
C ALA A 134 9.74 12.53 -15.27
N ALA A 135 9.89 11.24 -14.97
CA ALA A 135 10.79 10.34 -15.66
C ALA A 135 10.43 10.17 -17.17
N ILE A 136 9.15 9.98 -17.46
CA ILE A 136 8.63 9.89 -18.83
C ILE A 136 8.94 11.17 -19.63
N ARG A 137 8.72 12.35 -19.02
CA ARG A 137 9.01 13.64 -19.66
C ARG A 137 10.50 13.84 -19.91
N ALA A 138 11.36 13.41 -19.01
CA ALA A 138 12.81 13.49 -19.16
C ALA A 138 13.31 12.61 -20.33
N ASN A 139 12.76 11.40 -20.47
CA ASN A 139 13.12 10.48 -21.55
C ASN A 139 12.64 10.96 -22.94
N ARG A 140 11.53 11.71 -23.02
CA ARG A 140 11.06 12.29 -24.31
C ARG A 140 11.92 13.43 -24.83
N LYS A 141 12.76 14.03 -23.99
CA LYS A 141 13.63 15.18 -24.35
C LYS A 141 15.03 14.75 -24.79
N ARG A 142 15.32 13.47 -24.74
CA ARG A 142 16.56 12.84 -25.23
C ARG A 142 16.36 12.26 -26.62
#